data_ab169cc6310e251acc1a2063345f94c4
#
_entry.id   ab169cc6310e251acc1a2063345f94c4
#
_cell.length_a   1.000
_cell.length_b   1.000
_cell.length_c   1.000
_cell.angle_alpha   90.00
_cell.angle_beta   90.00
_cell.angle_gamma   90.00
#
_symmetry.space_group_name_H-M   'P 1'
#
loop_
_entity.id
_entity.type
_entity.pdbx_description
1 polymer ?
#
loop_
_entity_poly.entity_id
_entity_poly.type
_entity_poly.pdbx_seq_one_letter_code
_entity_poly.pdbx_strand_id
1 'polypeptide(L)'
;MDKRLRKTEYFFVFIVFTVFVIVAGKYFDFRITDLHIWNAIASNLEELKLKKEFDTFYINVDDGNMSTSEYAETISVLVYHGLPNTAQSEPDVSKETFKNHLFALKKSGYETITLKELAAFLKGNSKLPPKSFLITFDDGIKTSYYNADPILKILNYNAVMFVVSGFSLDENSSYYLNGDEIKEMVSTGRWEIQSHGYTGHHRIEINNEGSTMPFYANKSWLEKYNRLETDEEFYQRILFDISKSRDQLGSFLSEEINAFAIPFNDFGQYETNYENASNILKGLWDQFFELVFFQFRPVAGYDFRSNYVDVDNNGAYLVMRISIDINTDTKSLVDQINASQSKKL
;
A
#
# COMPACT_ATOMS: atom_id res chain seq x y z
N MET A 1 -3.38 32.75 -36.70
CA MET A 1 -2.70 33.45 -35.59
C MET A 1 -1.76 32.43 -34.92
N ASP A 2 -0.48 32.68 -35.02
CA ASP A 2 0.60 31.71 -34.96
C ASP A 2 0.81 31.16 -33.53
N LYS A 3 0.84 29.84 -33.38
CA LYS A 3 1.10 29.14 -32.10
C LYS A 3 2.48 29.48 -31.49
N ARG A 4 3.43 29.99 -32.28
CA ARG A 4 4.73 30.47 -31.85
C ARG A 4 4.65 31.77 -31.06
N LEU A 5 3.79 32.71 -31.47
CA LEU A 5 3.60 34.00 -30.77
C LEU A 5 3.03 33.82 -29.36
N ARG A 6 2.08 32.88 -29.17
CA ARG A 6 1.53 32.58 -27.82
C ARG A 6 2.59 32.01 -26.85
N LYS A 7 3.49 31.17 -27.31
CA LYS A 7 4.56 30.64 -26.43
C LYS A 7 5.54 31.70 -25.95
N THR A 8 5.83 32.69 -26.82
CA THR A 8 6.73 33.81 -26.48
C THR A 8 6.05 34.78 -25.50
N GLU A 9 4.76 35.00 -25.65
CA GLU A 9 3.96 35.85 -24.73
C GLU A 9 3.85 35.22 -23.34
N TYR A 10 3.59 33.91 -23.23
CA TYR A 10 3.56 33.20 -21.95
C TYR A 10 4.95 33.17 -21.27
N PHE A 11 6.00 33.01 -22.05
CA PHE A 11 7.36 33.03 -21.52
C PHE A 11 7.73 34.45 -21.02
N PHE A 12 7.31 35.52 -21.73
CA PHE A 12 7.55 36.88 -21.32
C PHE A 12 6.73 37.26 -20.07
N VAL A 13 5.46 36.85 -19.99
CA VAL A 13 4.61 37.03 -18.79
C VAL A 13 5.21 36.26 -17.59
N PHE A 14 5.75 35.08 -17.81
CA PHE A 14 6.41 34.29 -16.75
C PHE A 14 7.67 35.01 -16.23
N ILE A 15 8.53 35.54 -17.12
CA ILE A 15 9.71 36.32 -16.72
C ILE A 15 9.33 37.57 -15.98
N VAL A 16 8.34 38.36 -16.46
CA VAL A 16 7.88 39.59 -15.82
C VAL A 16 7.28 39.28 -14.45
N PHE A 17 6.51 38.19 -14.32
CA PHE A 17 5.94 37.77 -13.04
C PHE A 17 7.04 37.33 -12.08
N THR A 18 8.05 36.57 -12.54
CA THR A 18 9.19 36.15 -11.72
C THR A 18 10.01 37.35 -11.23
N VAL A 19 10.30 38.30 -12.10
CA VAL A 19 11.02 39.54 -11.74
C VAL A 19 10.19 40.37 -10.77
N PHE A 20 8.86 40.51 -10.98
CA PHE A 20 7.96 41.20 -10.06
C PHE A 20 7.96 40.56 -8.66
N VAL A 21 7.90 39.24 -8.56
CA VAL A 21 7.94 38.51 -7.30
C VAL A 21 9.29 38.70 -6.59
N ILE A 22 10.42 38.71 -7.32
CA ILE A 22 11.75 38.96 -6.76
C ILE A 22 11.89 40.39 -6.25
N VAL A 23 11.38 41.37 -6.99
CA VAL A 23 11.42 42.80 -6.61
C VAL A 23 10.48 43.09 -5.46
N ALA A 24 9.26 42.56 -5.48
CA ALA A 24 8.30 42.70 -4.38
C ALA A 24 8.83 42.05 -3.10
N GLY A 25 9.49 40.87 -3.20
CA GLY A 25 10.13 40.19 -2.07
C GLY A 25 11.21 41.02 -1.38
N LYS A 26 11.96 41.85 -2.13
CA LYS A 26 12.97 42.79 -1.58
C LYS A 26 12.36 43.97 -0.84
N TYR A 27 11.19 44.45 -1.29
CA TYR A 27 10.56 45.69 -0.75
C TYR A 27 9.59 45.40 0.42
N PHE A 28 9.04 44.19 0.53
CA PHE A 28 8.00 43.88 1.51
C PHE A 28 8.45 42.85 2.57
N ASP A 29 9.77 42.57 2.68
CA ASP A 29 10.30 41.53 3.55
C ASP A 29 9.54 40.16 3.40
N PHE A 30 8.96 39.98 2.22
CA PHE A 30 8.30 38.75 1.83
C PHE A 30 9.40 37.72 1.66
N ARG A 31 9.60 36.91 2.67
CA ARG A 31 10.50 35.75 2.53
C ARG A 31 9.89 34.86 1.47
N ILE A 32 10.48 34.89 0.25
CA ILE A 32 10.21 33.97 -0.88
C ILE A 32 10.54 32.52 -0.46
N THR A 33 10.77 32.26 0.80
CA THR A 33 10.90 30.98 1.46
C THR A 33 9.55 30.42 1.92
N ASP A 34 8.40 30.91 1.42
CA ASP A 34 7.19 30.15 1.57
C ASP A 34 7.23 28.98 0.58
N LEU A 35 7.98 27.96 1.03
CA LEU A 35 8.12 26.63 0.42
C LEU A 35 6.78 26.10 -0.10
N HIS A 36 5.68 26.49 0.54
CA HIS A 36 4.30 26.13 0.20
C HIS A 36 3.86 26.62 -1.19
N ILE A 37 4.21 27.84 -1.61
CA ILE A 37 3.81 28.35 -2.93
C ILE A 37 4.57 27.61 -4.04
N TRP A 38 5.87 27.39 -3.84
CA TRP A 38 6.68 26.67 -4.81
C TRP A 38 6.30 25.19 -4.87
N ASN A 39 6.00 24.56 -3.74
CA ASN A 39 5.51 23.19 -3.69
C ASN A 39 4.15 23.06 -4.38
N ALA A 40 3.24 24.02 -4.19
CA ALA A 40 1.94 24.04 -4.88
C ALA A 40 2.10 24.19 -6.40
N ILE A 41 3.02 25.08 -6.85
CA ILE A 41 3.31 25.25 -8.28
C ILE A 41 3.92 23.98 -8.87
N ALA A 42 4.89 23.37 -8.18
CA ALA A 42 5.55 22.14 -8.62
C ALA A 42 4.55 20.99 -8.71
N SER A 43 3.67 20.81 -7.71
CA SER A 43 2.60 19.83 -7.69
C SER A 43 1.62 20.03 -8.85
N ASN A 44 1.20 21.24 -9.12
CA ASN A 44 0.31 21.54 -10.26
C ASN A 44 0.97 21.25 -11.62
N LEU A 45 2.26 21.55 -11.77
CA LEU A 45 3.00 21.23 -12.99
C LEU A 45 3.17 19.72 -13.19
N GLU A 46 3.46 18.99 -12.12
CA GLU A 46 3.53 17.54 -12.16
C GLU A 46 2.17 16.93 -12.54
N GLU A 47 1.08 17.41 -11.94
CA GLU A 47 -0.27 16.96 -12.27
C GLU A 47 -0.61 17.18 -13.75
N LEU A 48 -0.30 18.36 -14.30
CA LEU A 48 -0.51 18.65 -15.73
C LEU A 48 0.33 17.75 -16.64
N LYS A 49 1.57 17.46 -16.23
CA LYS A 49 2.45 16.54 -16.96
C LYS A 49 1.87 15.12 -16.94
N LEU A 50 1.49 14.61 -15.77
CA LEU A 50 0.92 13.28 -15.61
C LEU A 50 -0.39 13.13 -16.40
N LYS A 51 -1.29 14.12 -16.37
CA LYS A 51 -2.52 14.12 -17.20
C LYS A 51 -2.21 14.01 -18.68
N LYS A 52 -1.24 14.78 -19.17
CA LYS A 52 -0.84 14.73 -20.58
C LYS A 52 -0.22 13.36 -20.94
N GLU A 53 0.59 12.79 -20.06
CA GLU A 53 1.15 11.46 -20.24
C GLU A 53 0.05 10.40 -20.27
N PHE A 54 -0.93 10.48 -19.35
CA PHE A 54 -2.08 9.60 -19.34
C PHE A 54 -2.92 9.70 -20.62
N ASP A 55 -3.21 10.91 -21.11
CA ASP A 55 -3.98 11.11 -22.34
C ASP A 55 -3.33 10.42 -23.55
N THR A 56 -2.00 10.47 -23.62
CA THR A 56 -1.20 9.87 -24.70
C THR A 56 -0.80 8.43 -24.48
N PHE A 57 -1.01 7.90 -23.27
CA PHE A 57 -0.68 6.52 -22.95
C PHE A 57 -1.58 5.55 -23.71
N TYR A 58 -0.93 4.63 -24.41
CA TYR A 58 -1.60 3.57 -25.14
C TYR A 58 -1.13 2.19 -24.67
N ILE A 59 -2.06 1.28 -24.44
CA ILE A 59 -1.79 -0.11 -24.18
C ILE A 59 -2.77 -0.96 -25.00
N ASN A 60 -2.25 -1.99 -25.62
CA ASN A 60 -3.08 -3.02 -26.27
C ASN A 60 -3.27 -4.15 -25.25
N VAL A 61 -4.39 -4.12 -24.53
CA VAL A 61 -4.79 -5.18 -23.61
C VAL A 61 -5.77 -6.07 -24.33
N ASP A 62 -5.48 -7.36 -24.37
CA ASP A 62 -6.43 -8.35 -24.88
C ASP A 62 -7.48 -8.63 -23.79
N ASP A 63 -8.66 -8.04 -23.94
CA ASP A 63 -9.79 -8.25 -23.03
C ASP A 63 -10.48 -9.63 -23.26
N GLY A 64 -9.88 -10.54 -24.03
CA GLY A 64 -10.52 -11.73 -24.60
C GLY A 64 -11.02 -12.79 -23.62
N ASN A 65 -10.75 -12.68 -22.31
CA ASN A 65 -11.16 -13.67 -21.29
C ASN A 65 -11.88 -13.06 -20.07
N MET A 66 -12.40 -11.85 -20.19
CA MET A 66 -13.10 -11.24 -19.05
C MET A 66 -14.47 -11.86 -18.83
N SER A 67 -14.83 -12.02 -17.56
CA SER A 67 -16.18 -12.42 -17.15
C SER A 67 -17.23 -11.49 -17.80
N THR A 68 -18.26 -12.06 -18.39
CA THR A 68 -19.44 -11.33 -18.89
C THR A 68 -20.42 -10.97 -17.77
N SER A 69 -20.03 -11.19 -16.52
CA SER A 69 -20.85 -10.90 -15.34
C SER A 69 -21.08 -9.40 -15.18
N GLU A 70 -22.29 -9.03 -14.77
CA GLU A 70 -22.66 -7.65 -14.46
C GLU A 70 -21.92 -7.12 -13.21
N TYR A 71 -21.46 -8.03 -12.33
CA TYR A 71 -20.78 -7.72 -11.07
C TYR A 71 -19.49 -8.54 -10.91
N ALA A 72 -18.57 -8.02 -10.10
CA ALA A 72 -17.35 -8.74 -9.73
C ALA A 72 -17.70 -10.05 -8.98
N GLU A 73 -17.11 -11.15 -9.42
CA GLU A 73 -17.17 -12.43 -8.71
C GLU A 73 -16.03 -12.55 -7.67
N THR A 74 -14.95 -11.83 -7.92
CA THR A 74 -13.74 -11.81 -7.09
C THR A 74 -13.11 -10.42 -7.14
N ILE A 75 -12.32 -10.08 -6.11
CA ILE A 75 -11.58 -8.81 -6.05
C ILE A 75 -10.08 -9.09 -6.02
N SER A 76 -9.36 -8.51 -6.98
CA SER A 76 -7.90 -8.50 -6.97
C SER A 76 -7.39 -7.42 -6.01
N VAL A 77 -6.42 -7.77 -5.18
CA VAL A 77 -5.76 -6.84 -4.26
C VAL A 77 -4.27 -6.83 -4.59
N LEU A 78 -3.74 -5.66 -4.90
CA LEU A 78 -2.33 -5.47 -5.24
C LEU A 78 -1.55 -5.00 -4.01
N VAL A 79 -0.33 -5.50 -3.83
CA VAL A 79 0.59 -4.97 -2.83
C VAL A 79 1.86 -4.46 -3.47
N TYR A 80 2.17 -3.20 -3.16
CA TYR A 80 3.44 -2.53 -3.46
C TYR A 80 4.18 -2.24 -2.15
N HIS A 81 5.49 -2.04 -2.26
CA HIS A 81 6.34 -1.59 -1.15
C HIS A 81 6.98 -0.24 -1.51
N GLY A 82 8.31 -0.14 -1.54
CA GLY A 82 8.97 1.10 -1.93
C GLY A 82 8.73 1.47 -3.40
N LEU A 83 8.53 2.76 -3.66
CA LEU A 83 8.45 3.32 -5.01
C LEU A 83 9.60 4.31 -5.27
N PRO A 84 10.87 3.86 -5.31
CA PRO A 84 11.98 4.74 -5.66
C PRO A 84 11.90 5.19 -7.12
N ASN A 85 12.65 6.23 -7.48
CA ASN A 85 12.76 6.64 -8.90
C ASN A 85 13.34 5.50 -9.77
N THR A 86 14.24 4.70 -9.20
CA THR A 86 14.81 3.51 -9.84
C THR A 86 14.86 2.40 -8.80
N ALA A 87 14.10 1.32 -9.03
CA ALA A 87 14.15 0.12 -8.20
C ALA A 87 15.44 -0.65 -8.51
N GLN A 88 16.07 -1.21 -7.48
CA GLN A 88 17.32 -1.97 -7.58
C GLN A 88 17.14 -3.44 -7.19
N SER A 89 16.14 -3.75 -6.38
CA SER A 89 15.86 -5.10 -5.90
C SER A 89 14.40 -5.24 -5.48
N GLU A 90 13.93 -6.47 -5.35
CA GLU A 90 12.66 -6.77 -4.69
C GLU A 90 12.68 -6.27 -3.22
N PRO A 91 11.52 -5.87 -2.68
CA PRO A 91 10.18 -5.87 -3.32
C PRO A 91 9.82 -4.54 -4.00
N ASP A 92 10.77 -3.67 -4.28
CA ASP A 92 10.53 -2.33 -4.81
C ASP A 92 10.10 -2.33 -6.28
N VAL A 93 9.35 -1.28 -6.65
CA VAL A 93 8.94 -0.99 -8.03
C VAL A 93 9.31 0.46 -8.36
N SER A 94 9.81 0.75 -9.56
CA SER A 94 10.12 2.13 -9.91
C SER A 94 8.83 2.99 -10.01
N LYS A 95 8.93 4.30 -9.68
CA LYS A 95 7.82 5.26 -9.89
C LYS A 95 7.24 5.16 -11.30
N GLU A 96 8.12 5.02 -12.31
CA GLU A 96 7.71 4.94 -13.72
C GLU A 96 6.93 3.65 -14.01
N THR A 97 7.38 2.51 -13.50
CA THR A 97 6.69 1.23 -13.65
C THR A 97 5.33 1.26 -12.95
N PHE A 98 5.26 1.76 -11.71
CA PHE A 98 4.01 1.96 -10.99
C PHE A 98 3.01 2.83 -11.77
N LYS A 99 3.48 3.98 -12.31
CA LYS A 99 2.66 4.85 -13.15
C LYS A 99 2.08 4.09 -14.34
N ASN A 100 2.92 3.33 -15.05
CA ASN A 100 2.47 2.58 -16.23
C ASN A 100 1.48 1.47 -15.86
N HIS A 101 1.64 0.81 -14.71
CA HIS A 101 0.68 -0.14 -14.17
C HIS A 101 -0.70 0.49 -13.99
N LEU A 102 -0.77 1.62 -13.27
CA LEU A 102 -2.04 2.26 -12.98
C LEU A 102 -2.68 2.91 -14.22
N PHE A 103 -1.87 3.45 -15.14
CA PHE A 103 -2.37 3.96 -16.41
C PHE A 103 -3.01 2.85 -17.25
N ALA A 104 -2.37 1.68 -17.31
CA ALA A 104 -2.91 0.52 -18.00
C ALA A 104 -4.23 0.06 -17.38
N LEU A 105 -4.29 -0.08 -16.07
CA LEU A 105 -5.51 -0.49 -15.37
C LEU A 105 -6.65 0.52 -15.61
N LYS A 106 -6.37 1.83 -15.50
CA LYS A 106 -7.38 2.87 -15.76
C LYS A 106 -7.88 2.86 -17.22
N LYS A 107 -6.96 2.72 -18.19
CA LYS A 107 -7.32 2.59 -19.62
C LYS A 107 -8.12 1.32 -19.91
N SER A 108 -7.92 0.27 -19.14
CA SER A 108 -8.69 -0.98 -19.19
C SER A 108 -10.02 -0.91 -18.43
N GLY A 109 -10.34 0.23 -17.80
CA GLY A 109 -11.61 0.47 -17.09
C GLY A 109 -11.63 -0.07 -15.65
N TYR A 110 -10.49 -0.37 -15.05
CA TYR A 110 -10.40 -0.75 -13.64
C TYR A 110 -10.57 0.47 -12.73
N GLU A 111 -11.31 0.28 -11.62
CA GLU A 111 -11.52 1.30 -10.58
C GLU A 111 -11.16 0.74 -9.21
N THR A 112 -10.59 1.60 -8.37
CA THR A 112 -10.24 1.19 -7.01
C THR A 112 -11.44 1.20 -6.09
N ILE A 113 -11.40 0.32 -5.09
CA ILE A 113 -12.37 0.25 -4.00
C ILE A 113 -11.69 0.60 -2.66
N THR A 114 -12.50 0.89 -1.65
CA THR A 114 -12.12 1.10 -0.25
C THR A 114 -12.09 -0.20 0.54
N LEU A 115 -11.47 -0.21 1.72
CA LEU A 115 -11.54 -1.35 2.66
C LEU A 115 -12.98 -1.68 3.06
N LYS A 116 -13.80 -0.65 3.28
CA LYS A 116 -15.20 -0.82 3.62
C LYS A 116 -15.99 -1.54 2.50
N GLU A 117 -15.72 -1.19 1.25
CA GLU A 117 -16.35 -1.85 0.10
C GLU A 117 -15.86 -3.29 -0.05
N LEU A 118 -14.56 -3.54 0.16
CA LEU A 118 -14.01 -4.91 0.17
C LEU A 118 -14.67 -5.76 1.26
N ALA A 119 -14.73 -5.26 2.51
CA ALA A 119 -15.36 -5.98 3.62
C ALA A 119 -16.84 -6.28 3.34
N ALA A 120 -17.59 -5.30 2.82
CA ALA A 120 -18.99 -5.50 2.46
C ALA A 120 -19.15 -6.53 1.33
N PHE A 121 -18.26 -6.54 0.36
CA PHE A 121 -18.23 -7.53 -0.73
C PHE A 121 -17.97 -8.94 -0.19
N LEU A 122 -16.93 -9.13 0.62
CA LEU A 122 -16.56 -10.43 1.18
C LEU A 122 -17.68 -11.04 2.03
N LYS A 123 -18.43 -10.21 2.73
CA LYS A 123 -19.63 -10.60 3.51
C LYS A 123 -20.88 -10.87 2.66
N GLY A 124 -20.83 -10.62 1.36
CA GLY A 124 -21.99 -10.72 0.47
C GLY A 124 -23.02 -9.59 0.63
N ASN A 125 -22.68 -8.52 1.36
CA ASN A 125 -23.55 -7.38 1.64
C ASN A 125 -23.57 -6.33 0.52
N SER A 126 -22.60 -6.38 -0.40
CA SER A 126 -22.48 -5.45 -1.53
C SER A 126 -22.03 -6.17 -2.79
N LYS A 127 -22.50 -5.66 -3.93
CA LYS A 127 -22.01 -6.04 -5.24
C LYS A 127 -21.14 -4.93 -5.78
N LEU A 128 -20.01 -5.28 -6.39
CA LEU A 128 -19.05 -4.34 -6.97
C LEU A 128 -19.00 -4.46 -8.49
N PRO A 129 -18.60 -3.39 -9.21
CA PRO A 129 -18.38 -3.47 -10.65
C PRO A 129 -17.35 -4.54 -11.03
N PRO A 130 -17.41 -5.13 -12.22
CA PRO A 130 -16.54 -6.27 -12.60
C PRO A 130 -15.05 -5.97 -12.56
N LYS A 131 -14.66 -4.71 -12.84
CA LYS A 131 -13.26 -4.26 -12.86
C LYS A 131 -12.87 -3.51 -11.60
N SER A 132 -13.33 -4.00 -10.44
CA SER A 132 -12.95 -3.46 -9.12
C SER A 132 -11.67 -4.11 -8.61
N PHE A 133 -10.78 -3.32 -8.00
CA PHE A 133 -9.56 -3.81 -7.37
C PHE A 133 -9.15 -2.91 -6.19
N LEU A 134 -8.25 -3.41 -5.33
CA LEU A 134 -7.69 -2.64 -4.21
C LEU A 134 -6.19 -2.47 -4.40
N ILE A 135 -5.68 -1.28 -4.11
CA ILE A 135 -4.24 -0.99 -4.05
C ILE A 135 -3.82 -0.92 -2.59
N THR A 136 -2.79 -1.67 -2.23
CA THR A 136 -2.19 -1.61 -0.90
C THR A 136 -0.69 -1.36 -0.97
N PHE A 137 -0.17 -0.72 0.07
CA PHE A 137 1.26 -0.51 0.31
C PHE A 137 1.61 -0.98 1.70
N ASP A 138 2.79 -1.58 1.86
CA ASP A 138 3.30 -2.03 3.16
C ASP A 138 4.42 -1.11 3.67
N ASP A 139 4.79 -1.30 4.93
CA ASP A 139 5.90 -0.71 5.67
C ASP A 139 5.76 0.77 6.04
N GLY A 140 4.93 1.56 5.38
CA GLY A 140 4.87 3.01 5.61
C GLY A 140 6.08 3.77 5.06
N ILE A 141 6.63 3.35 3.90
CA ILE A 141 7.81 3.96 3.28
C ILE A 141 7.45 5.31 2.65
N LYS A 142 8.25 6.37 2.89
CA LYS A 142 7.99 7.71 2.34
C LYS A 142 7.91 7.77 0.83
N THR A 143 8.79 7.05 0.12
CA THR A 143 8.79 7.05 -1.35
C THR A 143 7.50 6.49 -1.93
N SER A 144 6.82 5.58 -1.23
CA SER A 144 5.53 5.04 -1.63
C SER A 144 4.47 6.14 -1.67
N TYR A 145 4.37 6.95 -0.62
CA TYR A 145 3.43 8.07 -0.58
C TYR A 145 3.75 9.13 -1.62
N TYR A 146 4.95 9.73 -1.54
CA TYR A 146 5.30 10.88 -2.36
C TYR A 146 5.29 10.59 -3.86
N ASN A 147 5.60 9.37 -4.26
CA ASN A 147 5.61 8.97 -5.67
C ASN A 147 4.27 8.41 -6.17
N ALA A 148 3.44 7.82 -5.29
CA ALA A 148 2.13 7.31 -5.69
C ALA A 148 1.04 8.40 -5.67
N ASP A 149 1.01 9.28 -4.67
CA ASP A 149 -0.11 10.20 -4.46
C ASP A 149 -0.45 11.08 -5.67
N PRO A 150 0.51 11.69 -6.39
CA PRO A 150 0.19 12.46 -7.60
C PRO A 150 -0.45 11.61 -8.70
N ILE A 151 -0.07 10.34 -8.82
CA ILE A 151 -0.60 9.42 -9.83
C ILE A 151 -2.02 8.98 -9.43
N LEU A 152 -2.22 8.59 -8.17
CA LEU A 152 -3.53 8.25 -7.63
C LEU A 152 -4.51 9.42 -7.78
N LYS A 153 -4.06 10.64 -7.50
CA LYS A 153 -4.86 11.86 -7.63
C LYS A 153 -5.41 12.07 -9.03
N ILE A 154 -4.57 11.97 -10.08
CA ILE A 154 -5.02 12.21 -11.46
C ILE A 154 -5.94 11.11 -11.98
N LEU A 155 -5.82 9.89 -11.45
CA LEU A 155 -6.64 8.75 -11.81
C LEU A 155 -7.93 8.64 -10.97
N ASN A 156 -8.08 9.47 -9.94
CA ASN A 156 -9.13 9.34 -8.92
C ASN A 156 -9.15 7.94 -8.30
N TYR A 157 -7.99 7.47 -7.88
CA TYR A 157 -7.80 6.17 -7.25
C TYR A 157 -7.54 6.32 -5.75
N ASN A 158 -8.01 5.34 -4.98
CA ASN A 158 -7.75 5.20 -3.55
C ASN A 158 -6.71 4.10 -3.31
N ALA A 159 -6.05 4.16 -2.15
CA ALA A 159 -5.11 3.14 -1.71
C ALA A 159 -5.10 3.00 -0.18
N VAL A 160 -4.60 1.87 0.30
CA VAL A 160 -4.37 1.59 1.72
C VAL A 160 -2.87 1.55 1.98
N MET A 161 -2.43 2.20 3.07
CA MET A 161 -1.07 2.10 3.57
C MET A 161 -1.07 1.35 4.90
N PHE A 162 -0.40 0.22 4.94
CA PHE A 162 -0.14 -0.52 6.17
C PHE A 162 1.18 -0.02 6.77
N VAL A 163 1.12 0.62 7.93
CA VAL A 163 2.29 1.23 8.58
C VAL A 163 2.76 0.42 9.78
N VAL A 164 4.08 0.30 9.94
CA VAL A 164 4.70 -0.15 11.20
C VAL A 164 4.64 1.02 12.17
N SER A 165 3.67 1.01 13.09
CA SER A 165 3.30 2.21 13.83
C SER A 165 4.40 2.76 14.73
N GLY A 166 5.25 1.90 15.32
CA GLY A 166 6.40 2.32 16.10
C GLY A 166 7.44 3.06 15.26
N PHE A 167 7.72 2.59 14.04
CA PHE A 167 8.66 3.26 13.13
C PHE A 167 8.13 4.60 12.60
N SER A 168 6.81 4.72 12.47
CA SER A 168 6.16 5.92 11.93
C SER A 168 5.82 6.97 12.99
N LEU A 169 5.45 6.57 14.21
CA LEU A 169 4.95 7.50 15.23
C LEU A 169 5.91 7.72 16.39
N ASP A 170 6.74 6.73 16.73
CA ASP A 170 7.66 6.81 17.87
C ASP A 170 9.10 7.15 17.45
N GLU A 171 9.46 6.92 16.18
CA GLU A 171 10.78 7.18 15.63
C GLU A 171 10.78 8.39 14.68
N ASN A 172 11.88 9.14 14.67
CA ASN A 172 12.09 10.20 13.67
C ASN A 172 12.92 9.67 12.50
N SER A 173 12.29 8.89 11.65
CA SER A 173 12.93 8.26 10.50
C SER A 173 12.89 9.13 9.25
N SER A 174 14.00 9.16 8.50
CA SER A 174 14.01 9.73 7.14
C SER A 174 13.42 8.78 6.09
N TYR A 175 13.25 7.51 6.43
CA TYR A 175 12.78 6.44 5.54
C TYR A 175 11.28 6.17 5.66
N TYR A 176 10.78 6.09 6.91
CA TYR A 176 9.37 5.85 7.19
C TYR A 176 8.58 7.16 7.30
N LEU A 177 7.30 7.11 6.94
CA LEU A 177 6.33 8.20 7.14
C LEU A 177 6.30 8.59 8.63
N ASN A 178 6.23 9.88 8.90
CA ASN A 178 5.97 10.39 10.24
C ASN A 178 4.49 10.73 10.45
N GLY A 179 4.12 11.11 11.68
CA GLY A 179 2.74 11.40 12.02
C GLY A 179 2.12 12.55 11.19
N ASP A 180 2.88 13.60 10.87
CA ASP A 180 2.36 14.72 10.07
C ASP A 180 2.07 14.29 8.62
N GLU A 181 2.97 13.51 8.03
CA GLU A 181 2.79 12.94 6.68
C GLU A 181 1.58 11.99 6.64
N ILE A 182 1.38 11.16 7.67
CA ILE A 182 0.22 10.27 7.79
C ILE A 182 -1.09 11.08 7.87
N LYS A 183 -1.14 12.16 8.67
CA LYS A 183 -2.32 13.05 8.72
C LYS A 183 -2.58 13.73 7.39
N GLU A 184 -1.53 14.17 6.71
CA GLU A 184 -1.65 14.73 5.35
C GLU A 184 -2.27 13.71 4.39
N MET A 185 -1.76 12.47 4.37
CA MET A 185 -2.31 11.38 3.55
C MET A 185 -3.81 11.19 3.76
N VAL A 186 -4.23 11.02 5.01
CA VAL A 186 -5.66 10.83 5.36
C VAL A 186 -6.49 12.04 4.93
N SER A 187 -5.97 13.27 5.13
CA SER A 187 -6.68 14.50 4.75
C SER A 187 -6.98 14.61 3.25
N THR A 188 -6.24 13.90 2.40
CA THR A 188 -6.50 13.87 0.95
C THR A 188 -7.77 13.11 0.58
N GLY A 189 -8.27 12.25 1.47
CA GLY A 189 -9.40 11.35 1.24
C GLY A 189 -9.10 10.18 0.28
N ARG A 190 -7.84 10.02 -0.16
CA ARG A 190 -7.42 8.93 -1.05
C ARG A 190 -6.75 7.77 -0.32
N TRP A 191 -6.28 8.00 0.88
CA TRP A 191 -5.51 7.03 1.65
C TRP A 191 -6.25 6.58 2.90
N GLU A 192 -6.28 5.28 3.09
CA GLU A 192 -6.65 4.64 4.34
C GLU A 192 -5.38 4.13 5.02
N ILE A 193 -5.22 4.38 6.32
CA ILE A 193 -4.04 3.96 7.09
C ILE A 193 -4.45 2.79 7.99
N GLN A 194 -3.69 1.69 7.92
CA GLN A 194 -3.96 0.47 8.65
C GLN A 194 -2.67 -0.12 9.26
N SER A 195 -2.79 -1.18 10.06
CA SER A 195 -1.70 -1.73 10.86
C SER A 195 -0.81 -2.71 10.09
N HIS A 196 0.51 -2.52 10.18
CA HIS A 196 1.55 -3.50 9.83
C HIS A 196 2.37 -3.94 11.06
N GLY A 197 1.74 -3.92 12.24
CA GLY A 197 2.36 -4.17 13.52
C GLY A 197 2.94 -2.91 14.18
N TYR A 198 3.37 -3.04 15.45
CA TYR A 198 3.99 -1.96 16.19
C TYR A 198 5.47 -1.83 15.86
N THR A 199 6.26 -2.86 16.19
CA THR A 199 7.69 -2.96 15.89
C THR A 199 8.07 -4.34 15.38
N GLY A 200 7.14 -5.27 15.26
CA GLY A 200 7.36 -6.67 14.91
C GLY A 200 7.82 -6.94 13.47
N HIS A 201 8.13 -5.89 12.70
CA HIS A 201 8.65 -6.04 11.34
C HIS A 201 10.17 -6.21 11.33
N HIS A 202 10.66 -7.24 12.04
CA HIS A 202 12.07 -7.63 12.07
C HIS A 202 12.22 -9.14 12.29
N ARG A 203 13.45 -9.65 12.14
CA ARG A 203 13.79 -11.03 12.45
C ARG A 203 14.29 -11.11 13.89
N ILE A 204 13.91 -12.16 14.60
CA ILE A 204 14.30 -12.44 16.00
C ILE A 204 15.28 -13.60 16.05
N GLU A 205 16.15 -13.63 17.05
CA GLU A 205 16.99 -14.81 17.33
C GLU A 205 16.13 -15.97 17.84
N ILE A 206 16.41 -17.18 17.32
CA ILE A 206 15.67 -18.40 17.62
C ILE A 206 16.51 -19.48 18.30
N ASN A 207 17.80 -19.25 18.50
CA ASN A 207 18.72 -20.13 19.19
C ASN A 207 19.95 -19.33 19.69
N ASN A 208 20.80 -19.98 20.45
CA ASN A 208 22.06 -19.40 20.97
C ASN A 208 23.19 -19.31 19.92
N GLU A 209 22.94 -19.74 18.69
CA GLU A 209 23.90 -19.67 17.58
C GLU A 209 23.69 -18.43 16.70
N GLY A 210 22.69 -17.57 17.03
CA GLY A 210 22.39 -16.36 16.31
C GLY A 210 21.57 -16.57 15.03
N SER A 211 20.97 -17.75 14.85
CA SER A 211 20.00 -17.95 13.75
C SER A 211 18.76 -17.11 13.98
N THR A 212 18.23 -16.52 12.89
CA THR A 212 17.08 -15.62 12.99
C THR A 212 15.93 -16.03 12.10
N MET A 213 14.69 -15.76 12.57
CA MET A 213 13.44 -15.99 11.84
C MET A 213 12.46 -14.81 12.02
N PRO A 214 11.40 -14.68 11.18
CA PRO A 214 10.41 -13.61 11.31
C PRO A 214 9.72 -13.61 12.68
N PHE A 215 9.45 -12.40 13.18
CA PHE A 215 8.92 -12.12 14.52
C PHE A 215 7.59 -12.82 14.84
N TYR A 216 6.63 -12.80 13.92
CA TYR A 216 5.27 -13.25 14.22
C TYR A 216 5.10 -14.75 14.28
N ALA A 217 5.84 -15.49 13.48
CA ALA A 217 5.66 -16.94 13.35
C ALA A 217 6.56 -17.78 14.26
N ASN A 218 7.45 -17.16 15.03
CA ASN A 218 8.49 -17.88 15.75
C ASN A 218 8.62 -17.45 17.20
N LYS A 219 8.98 -18.39 18.07
CA LYS A 219 9.42 -18.11 19.44
C LYS A 219 10.81 -17.53 19.44
N SER A 220 11.01 -16.48 20.23
CA SER A 220 12.31 -15.85 20.44
C SER A 220 13.18 -16.64 21.38
N TRP A 221 14.50 -16.63 21.12
CA TRP A 221 15.49 -17.13 22.06
C TRP A 221 15.69 -16.12 23.20
N LEU A 222 15.56 -16.59 24.41
CA LEU A 222 15.74 -15.79 25.62
C LEU A 222 17.12 -16.13 26.24
N GLU A 223 18.15 -15.36 25.86
CA GLU A 223 19.53 -15.59 26.28
C GLU A 223 19.66 -15.67 27.81
N LYS A 224 19.01 -14.75 28.55
CA LYS A 224 19.01 -14.74 30.01
C LYS A 224 18.58 -16.06 30.65
N TYR A 225 17.68 -16.79 29.96
CA TYR A 225 17.11 -18.05 30.46
C TYR A 225 17.65 -19.28 29.73
N ASN A 226 18.48 -19.08 28.70
CA ASN A 226 19.04 -20.10 27.85
C ASN A 226 17.94 -21.06 27.28
N ARG A 227 16.84 -20.49 26.81
CA ARG A 227 15.69 -21.22 26.21
C ARG A 227 14.89 -20.35 25.26
N LEU A 228 14.03 -21.01 24.48
CA LEU A 228 12.97 -20.32 23.74
C LEU A 228 11.88 -19.79 24.69
N GLU A 229 11.10 -18.83 24.19
CA GLU A 229 9.86 -18.39 24.83
C GLU A 229 8.95 -19.58 25.15
N THR A 230 8.23 -19.49 26.26
CA THR A 230 7.07 -20.35 26.53
C THR A 230 5.93 -19.95 25.60
N ASP A 231 4.85 -20.74 25.56
CA ASP A 231 3.64 -20.42 24.78
C ASP A 231 3.01 -19.09 25.25
N GLU A 232 2.98 -18.88 26.56
CA GLU A 232 2.46 -17.63 27.14
C GLU A 232 3.33 -16.42 26.80
N GLU A 233 4.67 -16.53 26.87
CA GLU A 233 5.58 -15.44 26.53
C GLU A 233 5.44 -15.06 25.04
N PHE A 234 5.35 -16.06 24.16
CA PHE A 234 5.07 -15.85 22.73
C PHE A 234 3.72 -15.13 22.53
N TYR A 235 2.64 -15.66 23.14
CA TYR A 235 1.30 -15.06 23.05
C TYR A 235 1.30 -13.60 23.50
N GLN A 236 1.89 -13.29 24.65
CA GLN A 236 1.93 -11.94 25.21
C GLN A 236 2.74 -10.97 24.33
N ARG A 237 3.85 -11.43 23.75
CA ARG A 237 4.65 -10.62 22.81
C ARG A 237 3.86 -10.27 21.56
N ILE A 238 3.18 -11.24 20.95
CA ILE A 238 2.38 -10.99 19.74
C ILE A 238 1.14 -10.13 20.07
N LEU A 239 0.44 -10.45 21.16
CA LEU A 239 -0.70 -9.65 21.63
C LEU A 239 -0.31 -8.18 21.84
N PHE A 240 0.83 -7.93 22.49
CA PHE A 240 1.32 -6.58 22.73
C PHE A 240 1.57 -5.83 21.41
N ASP A 241 2.28 -6.44 20.45
CA ASP A 241 2.63 -5.77 19.20
C ASP A 241 1.38 -5.42 18.37
N ILE A 242 0.46 -6.38 18.22
CA ILE A 242 -0.79 -6.20 17.48
C ILE A 242 -1.69 -5.14 18.14
N SER A 243 -1.97 -5.28 19.45
CA SER A 243 -2.87 -4.37 20.15
C SER A 243 -2.27 -2.96 20.25
N LYS A 244 -0.98 -2.85 20.53
CA LYS A 244 -0.28 -1.57 20.62
C LYS A 244 -0.33 -0.80 19.30
N SER A 245 -0.08 -1.47 18.17
CA SER A 245 -0.17 -0.83 16.85
C SER A 245 -1.59 -0.33 16.57
N ARG A 246 -2.60 -1.18 16.75
CA ARG A 246 -4.00 -0.85 16.53
C ARG A 246 -4.44 0.35 17.38
N ASP A 247 -4.17 0.29 18.68
CA ASP A 247 -4.61 1.33 19.63
C ASP A 247 -3.86 2.65 19.41
N GLN A 248 -2.56 2.59 19.07
CA GLN A 248 -1.74 3.76 18.78
C GLN A 248 -2.25 4.48 17.52
N LEU A 249 -2.43 3.75 16.41
CA LEU A 249 -2.94 4.33 15.16
C LEU A 249 -4.37 4.84 15.32
N GLY A 250 -5.26 4.05 15.94
CA GLY A 250 -6.66 4.44 16.17
C GLY A 250 -6.79 5.71 17.00
N SER A 251 -5.99 5.82 18.07
CA SER A 251 -5.95 7.03 18.91
C SER A 251 -5.35 8.23 18.17
N PHE A 252 -4.31 8.01 17.37
CA PHE A 252 -3.63 9.06 16.63
C PHE A 252 -4.48 9.65 15.51
N LEU A 253 -5.22 8.80 14.78
CA LEU A 253 -6.07 9.19 13.66
C LEU A 253 -7.51 9.50 14.06
N SER A 254 -7.95 9.09 15.25
CA SER A 254 -9.36 9.08 15.67
C SER A 254 -10.24 8.25 14.72
N GLU A 255 -9.68 7.16 14.20
CA GLU A 255 -10.31 6.24 13.26
C GLU A 255 -10.21 4.79 13.74
N GLU A 256 -11.06 3.93 13.21
CA GLU A 256 -10.98 2.50 13.49
C GLU A 256 -9.89 1.84 12.66
N ILE A 257 -9.00 1.09 13.32
CA ILE A 257 -8.00 0.25 12.67
C ILE A 257 -8.53 -1.18 12.69
N ASN A 258 -9.09 -1.61 11.57
CA ASN A 258 -9.78 -2.89 11.41
C ASN A 258 -9.12 -3.82 10.36
N ALA A 259 -7.96 -3.41 9.83
CA ALA A 259 -7.20 -4.21 8.89
C ALA A 259 -5.73 -4.36 9.34
N PHE A 260 -5.17 -5.52 9.06
CA PHE A 260 -3.78 -5.87 9.38
C PHE A 260 -3.11 -6.54 8.19
N ALA A 261 -1.91 -6.07 7.82
CA ALA A 261 -1.07 -6.79 6.88
C ALA A 261 0.03 -7.55 7.65
N ILE A 262 0.26 -8.80 7.26
CA ILE A 262 1.17 -9.70 7.97
C ILE A 262 2.61 -9.38 7.57
N PRO A 263 3.48 -8.92 8.50
CA PRO A 263 4.89 -8.69 8.23
C PRO A 263 5.61 -9.95 7.71
N PHE A 264 6.50 -9.76 6.73
CA PHE A 264 7.21 -10.84 6.03
C PHE A 264 6.29 -11.88 5.35
N ASN A 265 4.97 -11.65 5.34
CA ASN A 265 4.01 -12.63 4.87
C ASN A 265 4.15 -14.00 5.58
N ASP A 266 4.59 -14.02 6.83
CA ASP A 266 4.87 -15.24 7.59
C ASP A 266 4.00 -15.30 8.84
N PHE A 267 3.12 -16.31 8.89
CA PHE A 267 2.27 -16.63 10.03
C PHE A 267 2.40 -18.11 10.43
N GLY A 268 3.52 -18.75 10.08
CA GLY A 268 3.80 -20.16 10.38
C GLY A 268 3.43 -21.14 9.26
N GLN A 269 3.06 -20.66 8.06
CA GLN A 269 2.75 -21.48 6.90
C GLN A 269 4.00 -21.98 6.15
N TYR A 270 5.16 -21.38 6.42
CA TYR A 270 6.44 -21.78 5.81
C TYR A 270 7.29 -22.56 6.80
N GLU A 271 8.31 -21.90 7.36
CA GLU A 271 9.15 -22.46 8.41
C GLU A 271 8.84 -21.77 9.74
N THR A 272 8.62 -22.56 10.79
CA THR A 272 8.42 -22.06 12.14
C THR A 272 9.06 -22.98 13.17
N ASN A 273 9.59 -22.42 14.25
CA ASN A 273 10.03 -23.16 15.41
C ASN A 273 8.89 -23.42 16.43
N TYR A 274 7.63 -23.07 16.07
CA TYR A 274 6.47 -23.18 16.93
C TYR A 274 5.21 -23.59 16.17
N GLU A 275 4.86 -24.85 16.18
CA GLU A 275 3.73 -25.43 15.42
C GLU A 275 2.37 -24.75 15.66
N ASN A 276 2.16 -24.18 16.87
CA ASN A 276 0.89 -23.53 17.21
C ASN A 276 0.85 -22.03 16.86
N ALA A 277 1.88 -21.48 16.22
CA ALA A 277 1.95 -20.06 15.90
C ALA A 277 0.73 -19.59 15.07
N SER A 278 0.40 -20.31 14.01
CA SER A 278 -0.73 -19.96 13.12
C SER A 278 -2.07 -19.89 13.87
N ASN A 279 -2.32 -20.81 14.81
CA ASN A 279 -3.59 -20.82 15.56
C ASN A 279 -3.68 -19.63 16.52
N ILE A 280 -2.56 -19.29 17.19
CA ILE A 280 -2.50 -18.13 18.09
C ILE A 280 -2.72 -16.85 17.30
N LEU A 281 -2.02 -16.68 16.18
CA LEU A 281 -2.16 -15.53 15.30
C LEU A 281 -3.60 -15.37 14.80
N LYS A 282 -4.20 -16.47 14.31
CA LYS A 282 -5.59 -16.46 13.87
C LYS A 282 -6.54 -16.01 14.97
N GLY A 283 -6.40 -16.55 16.19
CA GLY A 283 -7.23 -16.16 17.33
C GLY A 283 -7.10 -14.69 17.71
N LEU A 284 -5.89 -14.10 17.60
CA LEU A 284 -5.67 -12.68 17.81
C LEU A 284 -6.26 -11.84 16.67
N TRP A 285 -6.10 -12.25 15.42
CA TRP A 285 -6.71 -11.53 14.29
C TRP A 285 -8.23 -11.52 14.37
N ASP A 286 -8.85 -12.65 14.67
CA ASP A 286 -10.31 -12.75 14.85
C ASP A 286 -10.84 -11.81 15.96
N GLN A 287 -9.99 -11.50 16.95
CA GLN A 287 -10.33 -10.59 18.04
C GLN A 287 -10.18 -9.10 17.66
N PHE A 288 -9.21 -8.75 16.83
CA PHE A 288 -8.79 -7.35 16.65
C PHE A 288 -9.13 -6.77 15.28
N PHE A 289 -9.26 -7.59 14.24
CA PHE A 289 -9.37 -7.13 12.86
C PHE A 289 -10.53 -7.80 12.12
N GLU A 290 -11.05 -7.09 11.14
CA GLU A 290 -12.00 -7.60 10.18
C GLU A 290 -11.32 -8.21 8.96
N LEU A 291 -10.22 -7.59 8.51
CA LEU A 291 -9.47 -7.96 7.32
C LEU A 291 -8.00 -8.22 7.68
N VAL A 292 -7.46 -9.34 7.24
CA VAL A 292 -6.05 -9.70 7.43
C VAL A 292 -5.43 -10.00 6.08
N PHE A 293 -4.40 -9.24 5.72
CA PHE A 293 -3.79 -9.29 4.40
C PHE A 293 -2.51 -10.10 4.40
N PHE A 294 -2.40 -11.04 3.47
CA PHE A 294 -1.19 -11.80 3.22
C PHE A 294 -0.82 -11.76 1.74
N GLN A 295 0.45 -12.03 1.43
CA GLN A 295 0.94 -12.06 0.05
C GLN A 295 0.98 -13.49 -0.45
N PHE A 296 0.57 -13.70 -1.69
CA PHE A 296 0.79 -14.96 -2.35
C PHE A 296 2.11 -14.92 -3.11
N ARG A 297 3.02 -15.82 -2.78
CA ARG A 297 4.17 -16.13 -3.62
C ARG A 297 3.82 -17.39 -4.39
N PRO A 298 3.83 -17.39 -5.74
CA PRO A 298 3.57 -18.59 -6.51
C PRO A 298 4.66 -19.63 -6.19
N VAL A 299 4.32 -20.61 -5.37
CA VAL A 299 5.08 -21.83 -5.25
C VAL A 299 4.45 -22.82 -6.20
N ALA A 300 5.26 -23.56 -6.98
CA ALA A 300 4.77 -24.52 -7.96
C ALA A 300 3.73 -25.46 -7.34
N GLY A 301 2.49 -25.41 -7.85
CA GLY A 301 1.37 -26.26 -7.38
C GLY A 301 0.31 -25.55 -6.56
N TYR A 302 0.46 -24.27 -6.19
CA TYR A 302 -0.60 -23.50 -5.55
C TYR A 302 -1.39 -22.67 -6.58
N ASP A 303 -2.70 -22.78 -6.53
CA ASP A 303 -3.61 -21.99 -7.35
C ASP A 303 -3.72 -20.55 -6.83
N PHE A 304 -3.62 -19.57 -7.74
CA PHE A 304 -4.04 -18.20 -7.48
C PHE A 304 -5.52 -18.22 -7.13
N ARG A 305 -5.86 -17.92 -5.89
CA ARG A 305 -7.25 -17.72 -5.49
C ARG A 305 -7.49 -16.24 -5.33
N SER A 306 -8.54 -15.77 -5.96
CA SER A 306 -9.01 -14.41 -5.77
C SER A 306 -9.86 -14.32 -4.51
N ASN A 307 -9.97 -13.12 -3.96
CA ASN A 307 -10.84 -12.84 -2.84
C ASN A 307 -12.31 -12.89 -3.32
N TYR A 308 -13.09 -13.80 -2.79
CA TYR A 308 -14.49 -14.05 -3.15
C TYR A 308 -15.40 -13.92 -1.92
N VAL A 309 -16.69 -13.84 -2.17
CA VAL A 309 -17.71 -13.77 -1.10
C VAL A 309 -17.69 -15.04 -0.27
N ASP A 310 -17.52 -14.89 1.04
CA ASP A 310 -17.58 -15.98 2.03
C ASP A 310 -18.50 -15.58 3.19
N VAL A 311 -19.78 -15.88 3.02
CA VAL A 311 -20.83 -15.54 4.01
C VAL A 311 -20.79 -16.41 5.27
N ASP A 312 -20.08 -17.52 5.22
CA ASP A 312 -19.94 -18.46 6.33
C ASP A 312 -18.72 -18.17 7.22
N ASN A 313 -17.88 -17.21 6.83
CA ASN A 313 -16.73 -16.80 7.64
C ASN A 313 -17.19 -16.09 8.92
N ASN A 314 -16.80 -16.63 10.07
CA ASN A 314 -17.14 -16.12 11.39
C ASN A 314 -15.99 -15.37 12.08
N GLY A 315 -14.83 -15.23 11.43
CA GLY A 315 -13.63 -14.54 11.93
C GLY A 315 -13.16 -13.47 10.99
N ALA A 316 -11.90 -13.06 11.16
CA ALA A 316 -11.24 -12.15 10.22
C ALA A 316 -11.17 -12.79 8.82
N TYR A 317 -11.41 -11.97 7.79
CA TYR A 317 -11.24 -12.39 6.41
C TYR A 317 -9.75 -12.39 6.03
N LEU A 318 -9.22 -13.53 5.60
CA LEU A 318 -7.87 -13.62 5.04
C LEU A 318 -7.91 -13.16 3.59
N VAL A 319 -7.35 -11.99 3.35
CA VAL A 319 -7.32 -11.34 2.04
C VAL A 319 -5.99 -11.61 1.35
N MET A 320 -6.06 -12.29 0.21
CA MET A 320 -4.87 -12.59 -0.60
C MET A 320 -4.51 -11.40 -1.48
N ARG A 321 -3.22 -11.06 -1.51
CA ARG A 321 -2.66 -9.98 -2.34
C ARG A 321 -1.73 -10.52 -3.42
N ILE A 322 -1.78 -9.90 -4.59
CA ILE A 322 -0.82 -10.09 -5.68
C ILE A 322 0.41 -9.25 -5.37
N SER A 323 1.55 -9.89 -5.13
CA SER A 323 2.82 -9.20 -4.87
C SER A 323 3.38 -8.62 -6.16
N ILE A 324 3.59 -7.31 -6.17
CA ILE A 324 4.16 -6.58 -7.31
C ILE A 324 5.59 -6.17 -6.96
N ASP A 325 6.51 -6.51 -7.83
CA ASP A 325 7.94 -6.27 -7.65
C ASP A 325 8.62 -5.74 -8.93
N ILE A 326 9.93 -5.55 -8.87
CA ILE A 326 10.76 -5.04 -9.98
C ILE A 326 10.61 -5.86 -11.28
N ASN A 327 10.23 -7.15 -11.19
CA ASN A 327 10.09 -8.05 -12.32
C ASN A 327 8.68 -8.01 -12.94
N THR A 328 7.74 -7.32 -12.30
CA THR A 328 6.37 -7.20 -12.76
C THR A 328 6.26 -6.08 -13.78
N ASP A 329 6.19 -6.40 -15.07
CA ASP A 329 5.86 -5.42 -16.10
C ASP A 329 4.34 -5.23 -16.23
N THR A 330 3.94 -4.21 -16.99
CA THR A 330 2.52 -3.84 -17.16
C THR A 330 1.67 -4.97 -17.73
N LYS A 331 2.21 -5.76 -18.67
CA LYS A 331 1.48 -6.88 -19.26
C LYS A 331 1.32 -8.01 -18.25
N SER A 332 2.39 -8.35 -17.56
CA SER A 332 2.39 -9.36 -16.49
C SER A 332 1.38 -9.02 -15.39
N LEU A 333 1.30 -7.73 -14.99
CA LEU A 333 0.30 -7.29 -14.02
C LEU A 333 -1.14 -7.55 -14.50
N VAL A 334 -1.46 -7.12 -15.72
CA VAL A 334 -2.81 -7.31 -16.29
C VAL A 334 -3.14 -8.79 -16.43
N ASP A 335 -2.18 -9.61 -16.88
CA ASP A 335 -2.34 -11.06 -16.99
C ASP A 335 -2.59 -11.70 -15.61
N GLN A 336 -1.90 -11.27 -14.56
CA GLN A 336 -2.10 -11.75 -13.19
C GLN A 336 -3.50 -11.39 -12.66
N ILE A 337 -3.95 -10.16 -12.87
CA ILE A 337 -5.29 -9.72 -12.46
C ILE A 337 -6.36 -10.53 -13.21
N ASN A 338 -6.25 -10.66 -14.52
CA ASN A 338 -7.18 -11.45 -15.33
C ASN A 338 -7.21 -12.92 -14.89
N ALA A 339 -6.04 -13.52 -14.63
CA ALA A 339 -5.95 -14.89 -14.14
C ALA A 339 -6.60 -15.05 -12.76
N SER A 340 -6.45 -14.05 -11.87
CA SER A 340 -7.05 -14.07 -10.54
C SER A 340 -8.58 -13.96 -10.58
N GLN A 341 -9.15 -13.29 -11.60
CA GLN A 341 -10.59 -13.09 -11.76
C GLN A 341 -11.28 -14.19 -12.58
N SER A 342 -10.53 -14.92 -13.41
CA SER A 342 -11.10 -15.92 -14.35
C SER A 342 -11.28 -17.31 -13.73
N LYS A 343 -10.70 -17.59 -12.57
CA LYS A 343 -10.79 -18.93 -11.94
C LYS A 343 -12.05 -19.04 -11.10
N LYS A 344 -13.08 -19.71 -11.67
CA LYS A 344 -14.16 -20.31 -10.89
C LYS A 344 -13.57 -21.46 -10.05
N LEU A 345 -13.88 -21.47 -8.76
CA LEU A 345 -13.66 -22.61 -7.87
C LEU A 345 -14.49 -23.81 -8.31
#